data_76c08d345ebc953af72a7e51f720e2c6
#
_entry.id   76c08d345ebc953af72a7e51f720e2c6
#
_cell.length_a   1.000
_cell.length_b   1.000
_cell.length_c   1.000
_cell.angle_alpha   90.00
_cell.angle_beta   90.00
_cell.angle_gamma   90.00
#
_symmetry.space_group_name_H-M   'P 1'
#
loop_
_entity.id
_entity.type
_entity.pdbx_description
1 polymer ?
#
loop_
_entity_poly.entity_id
_entity_poly.type
_entity_poly.pdbx_seq_one_letter_code
_entity_poly.pdbx_strand_id
1 'polypeptide(L)'
;MKLTLYGGLFEVVSKNPEVCEAVVELLHGHLVALVGQQAEVPLERVVGEVDGEVVLLEPAGWFLHTVQAMVGKGEQLLDGENAELLERLKVTLDKMADHYAAAEPADLGFDAGDTWDRKTREGERRHLKAEVVLTVFEALVEYVITHGGDSYLEKTDLLVRLQSKHAALKAVMADGASKKPKAVKKGRKEEEGGKKGEEAEGGKEKETGGKRGRPGADSPRKFVHPGQAISLKAVNIIVDALLTDRSPRHQAALSQLRNNEAFTSWILALMADKLKQVERNLSLTGNEGQSDGTFRYLAELAKSLFQHTVYLDETVASAVLPVAETLLVLLKMLLTSFPRR
;
A
#
# COMPACT_ATOMS: atom_id res chain seq x y z
N MET A 1 4.29 -8.14 -15.59
CA MET A 1 5.08 -7.42 -16.62
C MET A 1 5.18 -5.90 -16.35
N LYS A 2 4.10 -5.11 -16.25
CA LYS A 2 4.19 -3.65 -16.00
C LYS A 2 4.90 -3.26 -14.71
N LEU A 3 4.66 -3.97 -13.59
CA LEU A 3 5.37 -3.74 -12.33
C LEU A 3 6.89 -3.87 -12.46
N THR A 4 7.34 -4.90 -13.18
CA THR A 4 8.77 -5.11 -13.47
C THR A 4 9.33 -4.00 -14.36
N LEU A 5 8.52 -3.50 -15.30
CA LEU A 5 8.91 -2.39 -16.17
C LEU A 5 9.12 -1.11 -15.35
N TYR A 6 8.17 -0.75 -14.47
CA TYR A 6 8.26 0.47 -13.67
C TYR A 6 9.47 0.46 -12.72
N GLY A 7 9.68 -0.65 -11.99
CA GLY A 7 10.89 -0.80 -11.18
C GLY A 7 12.18 -0.76 -12.03
N GLY A 8 12.15 -1.36 -13.22
CA GLY A 8 13.27 -1.36 -14.15
C GLY A 8 13.64 0.02 -14.69
N LEU A 9 12.66 0.92 -14.91
CA LEU A 9 12.94 2.29 -15.36
C LEU A 9 13.79 3.06 -14.35
N PHE A 10 13.48 2.97 -13.07
CA PHE A 10 14.27 3.61 -12.02
C PHE A 10 15.70 3.06 -11.97
N GLU A 11 15.87 1.73 -12.08
CA GLU A 11 17.18 1.08 -12.14
C GLU A 11 18.01 1.51 -13.36
N VAL A 12 17.34 1.64 -14.52
CA VAL A 12 18.00 2.08 -15.77
C VAL A 12 18.57 3.48 -15.58
N VAL A 13 17.76 4.44 -15.08
CA VAL A 13 18.22 5.81 -14.85
C VAL A 13 19.30 5.88 -13.76
N SER A 14 19.21 5.02 -12.74
CA SER A 14 20.23 4.98 -11.69
C SER A 14 21.60 4.55 -12.20
N LYS A 15 21.62 3.70 -13.26
CA LYS A 15 22.85 3.21 -13.89
C LYS A 15 23.29 4.06 -15.11
N ASN A 16 22.35 4.74 -15.75
CA ASN A 16 22.56 5.53 -16.96
C ASN A 16 21.85 6.89 -16.78
N PRO A 17 22.47 7.84 -16.05
CA PRO A 17 21.86 9.15 -15.79
C PRO A 17 21.45 9.93 -17.01
N GLU A 18 22.13 9.72 -18.15
CA GLU A 18 21.87 10.37 -19.42
C GLU A 18 20.50 10.09 -20.04
N VAL A 19 19.83 9.00 -19.64
CA VAL A 19 18.47 8.70 -20.10
C VAL A 19 17.38 9.28 -19.21
N CYS A 20 17.73 10.02 -18.14
CA CYS A 20 16.80 10.52 -17.15
C CYS A 20 15.68 11.36 -17.76
N GLU A 21 16.05 12.31 -18.61
CA GLU A 21 15.09 13.21 -19.30
C GLU A 21 14.06 12.41 -20.11
N ALA A 22 14.52 11.51 -20.98
CA ALA A 22 13.64 10.70 -21.83
C ALA A 22 12.69 9.83 -20.98
N VAL A 23 13.17 9.28 -19.86
CA VAL A 23 12.32 8.48 -18.96
C VAL A 23 11.31 9.37 -18.23
N VAL A 24 11.70 10.54 -17.78
CA VAL A 24 10.78 11.50 -17.14
C VAL A 24 9.71 11.97 -18.11
N GLU A 25 10.07 12.26 -19.36
CA GLU A 25 9.11 12.62 -20.43
C GLU A 25 8.12 11.47 -20.72
N LEU A 26 8.61 10.25 -20.82
CA LEU A 26 7.77 9.05 -21.00
C LEU A 26 6.77 8.89 -19.85
N LEU A 27 7.23 9.01 -18.60
CA LEU A 27 6.40 8.89 -17.40
C LEU A 27 5.38 10.01 -17.32
N HIS A 28 5.77 11.25 -17.65
CA HIS A 28 4.84 12.39 -17.71
C HIS A 28 3.74 12.16 -18.75
N GLY A 29 4.10 11.77 -19.98
CA GLY A 29 3.13 11.46 -21.02
C GLY A 29 2.16 10.37 -20.59
N HIS A 30 2.66 9.31 -19.97
CA HIS A 30 1.82 8.23 -19.46
C HIS A 30 0.93 8.68 -18.29
N LEU A 31 1.43 9.48 -17.36
CA LEU A 31 0.66 10.02 -16.25
C LEU A 31 -0.51 10.88 -16.77
N VAL A 32 -0.24 11.83 -17.66
CA VAL A 32 -1.29 12.69 -18.25
C VAL A 32 -2.34 11.85 -19.01
N ALA A 33 -1.91 10.83 -19.74
CA ALA A 33 -2.83 9.93 -20.45
C ALA A 33 -3.66 9.06 -19.48
N LEU A 34 -3.11 8.71 -18.31
CA LEU A 34 -3.80 7.93 -17.30
C LEU A 34 -4.84 8.76 -16.56
N VAL A 35 -4.44 9.88 -15.93
CA VAL A 35 -5.30 10.63 -15.00
C VAL A 35 -6.13 11.72 -15.68
N GLY A 36 -5.76 12.16 -16.89
CA GLY A 36 -6.45 13.21 -17.64
C GLY A 36 -6.47 14.54 -16.89
N GLN A 37 -7.55 15.33 -17.08
CA GLN A 37 -7.70 16.66 -16.44
C GLN A 37 -8.23 16.60 -15.01
N GLN A 38 -8.86 15.50 -14.62
CA GLN A 38 -9.53 15.37 -13.30
C GLN A 38 -8.57 15.01 -12.18
N ALA A 39 -7.31 14.69 -12.50
CA ALA A 39 -6.30 14.24 -11.53
C ALA A 39 -6.73 12.99 -10.73
N GLU A 40 -7.61 12.18 -11.33
CA GLU A 40 -8.16 10.96 -10.75
C GLU A 40 -7.78 9.76 -11.62
N VAL A 41 -7.47 8.63 -10.97
CA VAL A 41 -7.21 7.37 -11.66
C VAL A 41 -8.52 6.74 -12.12
N PRO A 42 -8.74 6.56 -13.43
CA PRO A 42 -9.99 5.99 -13.95
C PRO A 42 -10.06 4.49 -13.69
N LEU A 43 -10.71 4.07 -12.61
CA LEU A 43 -10.74 2.70 -12.11
C LEU A 43 -11.25 1.68 -13.15
N GLU A 44 -12.12 2.09 -14.07
CA GLU A 44 -12.62 1.23 -15.16
C GLU A 44 -11.54 0.93 -16.21
N ARG A 45 -10.50 1.76 -16.31
CA ARG A 45 -9.36 1.56 -17.22
C ARG A 45 -8.22 0.79 -16.59
N VAL A 46 -8.15 0.79 -15.24
CA VAL A 46 -7.07 0.14 -14.47
C VAL A 46 -7.43 -1.29 -14.06
N VAL A 47 -8.73 -1.57 -13.86
CA VAL A 47 -9.23 -2.90 -13.52
C VAL A 47 -10.20 -3.34 -14.60
N GLY A 48 -9.89 -4.44 -15.25
CA GLY A 48 -10.68 -4.97 -16.35
C GLY A 48 -11.00 -6.46 -16.19
N GLU A 49 -11.48 -7.05 -17.26
CA GLU A 49 -11.77 -8.47 -17.35
C GLU A 49 -11.06 -9.05 -18.58
N VAL A 50 -10.35 -10.17 -18.40
CA VAL A 50 -9.69 -10.92 -19.45
C VAL A 50 -10.03 -12.39 -19.27
N ASP A 51 -10.56 -13.03 -20.30
CA ASP A 51 -10.99 -14.44 -20.29
C ASP A 51 -11.96 -14.79 -19.15
N GLY A 52 -12.80 -13.82 -18.74
CA GLY A 52 -13.77 -13.98 -17.66
C GLY A 52 -13.20 -13.85 -16.26
N GLU A 53 -11.94 -13.46 -16.11
CA GLU A 53 -11.28 -13.18 -14.83
C GLU A 53 -11.05 -11.68 -14.64
N VAL A 54 -11.24 -11.21 -13.41
CA VAL A 54 -10.95 -9.83 -13.02
C VAL A 54 -9.43 -9.67 -12.92
N VAL A 55 -8.89 -8.71 -13.66
CA VAL A 55 -7.44 -8.50 -13.73
C VAL A 55 -7.07 -7.03 -13.55
N LEU A 56 -5.88 -6.79 -13.02
CA LEU A 56 -5.27 -5.49 -12.96
C LEU A 56 -4.58 -5.19 -14.29
N LEU A 57 -5.15 -4.25 -15.05
CA LEU A 57 -4.60 -3.80 -16.34
C LEU A 57 -3.48 -2.78 -16.15
N GLU A 58 -3.63 -1.90 -15.12
CA GLU A 58 -2.63 -0.87 -14.79
C GLU A 58 -2.42 -0.79 -13.28
N PRO A 59 -1.23 -1.08 -12.75
CA PRO A 59 -0.91 -0.94 -11.33
C PRO A 59 -0.63 0.53 -10.96
N ALA A 60 -1.67 1.37 -11.00
CA ALA A 60 -1.56 2.82 -10.94
C ALA A 60 -0.79 3.33 -9.70
N GLY A 61 -1.00 2.76 -8.51
CA GLY A 61 -0.27 3.17 -7.30
C GLY A 61 1.24 2.91 -7.42
N TRP A 62 1.63 1.78 -8.00
CA TRP A 62 3.04 1.46 -8.24
C TRP A 62 3.65 2.31 -9.37
N PHE A 63 2.84 2.64 -10.37
CA PHE A 63 3.24 3.60 -11.39
C PHE A 63 3.53 4.98 -10.76
N LEU A 64 2.61 5.48 -9.92
CA LEU A 64 2.81 6.74 -9.19
C LEU A 64 4.01 6.71 -8.26
N HIS A 65 4.26 5.56 -7.59
CA HIS A 65 5.46 5.38 -6.79
C HIS A 65 6.74 5.52 -7.64
N THR A 66 6.74 4.96 -8.85
CA THR A 66 7.87 5.15 -9.78
C THR A 66 8.00 6.59 -10.23
N VAL A 67 6.89 7.26 -10.55
CA VAL A 67 6.88 8.68 -10.96
C VAL A 67 7.48 9.56 -9.86
N GLN A 68 7.04 9.41 -8.61
CA GLN A 68 7.57 10.21 -7.49
C GLN A 68 9.07 9.91 -7.22
N ALA A 69 9.50 8.65 -7.32
CA ALA A 69 10.91 8.29 -7.19
C ALA A 69 11.76 8.92 -8.31
N MET A 70 11.21 9.00 -9.53
CA MET A 70 11.86 9.66 -10.65
C MET A 70 11.89 11.19 -10.52
N VAL A 71 10.89 11.82 -9.88
CA VAL A 71 10.96 13.24 -9.53
C VAL A 71 12.19 13.51 -8.66
N GLY A 72 12.37 12.76 -7.57
CA GLY A 72 13.54 12.91 -6.70
C GLY A 72 14.87 12.60 -7.38
N LYS A 73 14.89 11.70 -8.35
CA LYS A 73 16.09 11.41 -9.13
C LYS A 73 16.36 12.51 -10.14
N GLY A 74 15.33 13.01 -10.81
CA GLY A 74 15.40 14.11 -11.75
C GLY A 74 15.89 15.42 -11.11
N GLU A 75 15.46 15.74 -9.89
CA GLU A 75 15.95 16.89 -9.11
C GLU A 75 17.46 16.86 -8.88
N GLN A 76 18.07 15.68 -8.90
CA GLN A 76 19.52 15.52 -8.75
C GLN A 76 20.27 15.56 -10.08
N LEU A 77 19.62 15.25 -11.20
CA LEU A 77 20.26 14.99 -12.49
C LEU A 77 19.90 16.01 -13.58
N LEU A 78 18.73 16.65 -13.47
CA LEU A 78 18.22 17.57 -14.49
C LEU A 78 18.31 19.01 -13.98
N ASP A 79 18.76 19.90 -14.84
CA ASP A 79 18.86 21.33 -14.60
C ASP A 79 18.36 22.12 -15.83
N GLY A 80 18.23 23.43 -15.69
CA GLY A 80 17.81 24.33 -16.78
C GLY A 80 16.40 24.02 -17.32
N GLU A 81 16.27 23.91 -18.64
CA GLU A 81 14.98 23.70 -19.31
C GLU A 81 14.33 22.36 -18.94
N ASN A 82 15.12 21.36 -18.58
CA ASN A 82 14.64 20.03 -18.21
C ASN A 82 13.97 20.01 -16.82
N ALA A 83 14.24 21.02 -15.98
CA ALA A 83 13.55 21.21 -14.70
C ALA A 83 12.05 21.54 -14.88
N GLU A 84 11.65 22.17 -16.01
CA GLU A 84 10.23 22.47 -16.29
C GLU A 84 9.37 21.20 -16.38
N LEU A 85 9.92 20.14 -16.94
CA LEU A 85 9.20 18.86 -17.04
C LEU A 85 8.95 18.23 -15.66
N LEU A 86 9.92 18.35 -14.74
CA LEU A 86 9.76 17.91 -13.35
C LEU A 86 8.68 18.72 -12.62
N GLU A 87 8.66 20.05 -12.83
CA GLU A 87 7.64 20.90 -12.23
C GLU A 87 6.23 20.54 -12.75
N ARG A 88 6.07 20.20 -14.02
CA ARG A 88 4.79 19.69 -14.55
C ARG A 88 4.36 18.38 -13.89
N LEU A 89 5.29 17.45 -13.64
CA LEU A 89 5.02 16.23 -12.88
C LEU A 89 4.57 16.54 -11.45
N LYS A 90 5.30 17.42 -10.73
CA LYS A 90 4.96 17.86 -9.38
C LYS A 90 3.56 18.49 -9.32
N VAL A 91 3.28 19.43 -10.24
CA VAL A 91 1.94 20.05 -10.32
C VAL A 91 0.83 19.01 -10.51
N THR A 92 1.08 17.96 -11.29
CA THR A 92 0.09 16.90 -11.49
C THR A 92 -0.07 16.07 -10.22
N LEU A 93 1.02 15.71 -9.55
CA LEU A 93 0.99 14.95 -8.29
C LEU A 93 0.36 15.76 -7.15
N ASP A 94 0.63 17.06 -7.05
CA ASP A 94 -0.01 17.97 -6.09
C ASP A 94 -1.53 18.02 -6.30
N LYS A 95 -1.99 18.20 -7.57
CA LYS A 95 -3.42 18.15 -7.89
C LYS A 95 -4.07 16.81 -7.52
N MET A 96 -3.37 15.71 -7.76
CA MET A 96 -3.86 14.39 -7.35
C MET A 96 -3.94 14.29 -5.83
N ALA A 97 -2.93 14.74 -5.11
CA ALA A 97 -2.93 14.69 -3.65
C ALA A 97 -4.09 15.52 -3.05
N ASP A 98 -4.35 16.72 -3.58
CA ASP A 98 -5.47 17.55 -3.16
C ASP A 98 -6.82 16.89 -3.49
N HIS A 99 -6.98 16.32 -4.70
CA HIS A 99 -8.19 15.61 -5.11
C HIS A 99 -8.50 14.43 -4.18
N TYR A 100 -7.52 13.55 -3.97
CA TYR A 100 -7.69 12.37 -3.12
C TYR A 100 -7.86 12.72 -1.64
N ALA A 101 -7.25 13.80 -1.15
CA ALA A 101 -7.46 14.28 0.21
C ALA A 101 -8.86 14.88 0.44
N ALA A 102 -9.54 15.35 -0.62
CA ALA A 102 -10.90 15.88 -0.56
C ALA A 102 -11.97 14.80 -0.76
N ALA A 103 -11.68 13.77 -1.59
CA ALA A 103 -12.65 12.74 -1.98
C ALA A 103 -13.07 11.84 -0.80
N GLU A 104 -14.37 11.56 -0.68
CA GLU A 104 -14.86 10.50 0.19
C GLU A 104 -14.82 9.14 -0.55
N PRO A 105 -14.86 7.99 0.14
CA PRO A 105 -14.93 6.69 -0.54
C PRO A 105 -16.06 6.58 -1.55
N ALA A 106 -17.22 7.19 -1.28
CA ALA A 106 -18.38 7.21 -2.19
C ALA A 106 -18.07 7.98 -3.48
N ASP A 107 -17.33 9.10 -3.40
CA ASP A 107 -16.92 9.89 -4.57
C ASP A 107 -15.99 9.08 -5.49
N LEU A 108 -15.23 8.15 -4.91
CA LEU A 108 -14.34 7.21 -5.62
C LEU A 108 -15.07 5.92 -6.06
N GLY A 109 -16.40 5.85 -5.91
CA GLY A 109 -17.21 4.71 -6.32
C GLY A 109 -17.27 3.55 -5.32
N PHE A 110 -17.05 3.80 -4.02
CA PHE A 110 -17.06 2.78 -2.97
C PHE A 110 -18.14 3.09 -1.91
N ASP A 111 -19.34 2.56 -2.12
CA ASP A 111 -20.46 2.74 -1.19
C ASP A 111 -20.49 1.66 -0.09
N ALA A 112 -20.92 2.06 1.11
CA ALA A 112 -21.06 1.14 2.25
C ALA A 112 -22.14 0.05 2.04
N GLY A 113 -23.05 0.27 1.09
CA GLY A 113 -24.12 -0.67 0.70
C GLY A 113 -23.71 -1.72 -0.32
N ASP A 114 -22.53 -1.59 -0.87
CA ASP A 114 -22.01 -2.40 -1.96
C ASP A 114 -21.71 -3.85 -1.58
N THR A 115 -21.69 -4.73 -2.59
CA THR A 115 -21.29 -6.13 -2.42
C THR A 115 -19.76 -6.24 -2.42
N TRP A 116 -19.20 -6.71 -1.29
CA TRP A 116 -17.78 -6.94 -1.10
C TRP A 116 -17.43 -8.44 -1.03
N ASP A 117 -18.33 -9.32 -1.44
CA ASP A 117 -18.06 -10.77 -1.44
C ASP A 117 -17.12 -11.12 -2.59
N ARG A 118 -15.87 -11.46 -2.24
CA ARG A 118 -14.82 -11.88 -3.19
C ARG A 118 -15.17 -13.15 -3.99
N LYS A 119 -16.25 -13.86 -3.63
CA LYS A 119 -16.74 -15.00 -4.40
C LYS A 119 -17.54 -14.57 -5.62
N THR A 120 -18.00 -13.33 -5.65
CA THR A 120 -18.67 -12.73 -6.80
C THR A 120 -17.66 -11.93 -7.63
N ARG A 121 -17.83 -11.93 -8.95
CA ARG A 121 -16.97 -11.14 -9.85
C ARG A 121 -17.03 -9.64 -9.51
N GLU A 122 -18.22 -9.15 -9.18
CA GLU A 122 -18.42 -7.75 -8.82
C GLU A 122 -17.66 -7.41 -7.53
N GLY A 123 -17.78 -8.25 -6.51
CA GLY A 123 -17.04 -8.05 -5.26
C GLY A 123 -15.52 -8.16 -5.45
N GLU A 124 -15.05 -9.09 -6.27
CA GLU A 124 -13.62 -9.22 -6.60
C GLU A 124 -13.12 -7.98 -7.35
N ARG A 125 -13.87 -7.51 -8.37
CA ARG A 125 -13.54 -6.28 -9.11
C ARG A 125 -13.48 -5.07 -8.18
N ARG A 126 -14.44 -4.94 -7.26
CA ARG A 126 -14.49 -3.85 -6.29
C ARG A 126 -13.32 -3.89 -5.32
N HIS A 127 -12.99 -5.06 -4.80
CA HIS A 127 -11.79 -5.22 -3.97
C HIS A 127 -10.53 -4.80 -4.71
N LEU A 128 -10.34 -5.24 -5.95
CA LEU A 128 -9.15 -4.89 -6.72
C LEU A 128 -9.08 -3.38 -7.01
N LYS A 129 -10.22 -2.72 -7.33
CA LYS A 129 -10.28 -1.27 -7.49
C LYS A 129 -9.91 -0.54 -6.20
N ALA A 130 -10.44 -0.98 -5.06
CA ALA A 130 -10.12 -0.38 -3.76
C ALA A 130 -8.65 -0.57 -3.39
N GLU A 131 -8.07 -1.74 -3.64
CA GLU A 131 -6.63 -1.99 -3.46
C GLU A 131 -5.78 -1.06 -4.34
N VAL A 132 -6.19 -0.77 -5.57
CA VAL A 132 -5.52 0.23 -6.42
C VAL A 132 -5.57 1.61 -5.77
N VAL A 133 -6.74 2.05 -5.31
CA VAL A 133 -6.89 3.38 -4.67
C VAL A 133 -6.07 3.47 -3.38
N LEU A 134 -6.03 2.42 -2.56
CA LEU A 134 -5.19 2.40 -1.36
C LEU A 134 -3.71 2.60 -1.71
N THR A 135 -3.21 1.96 -2.76
CA THR A 135 -1.82 2.16 -3.20
C THR A 135 -1.58 3.54 -3.84
N VAL A 136 -2.60 4.15 -4.44
CA VAL A 136 -2.54 5.55 -4.88
C VAL A 136 -2.38 6.49 -3.68
N PHE A 137 -3.18 6.32 -2.62
CA PHE A 137 -3.02 7.08 -1.38
C PHE A 137 -1.60 6.93 -0.80
N GLU A 138 -1.09 5.71 -0.73
CA GLU A 138 0.26 5.43 -0.22
C GLU A 138 1.35 6.12 -1.06
N ALA A 139 1.24 6.09 -2.38
CA ALA A 139 2.19 6.76 -3.28
C ALA A 139 2.14 8.28 -3.13
N LEU A 140 0.93 8.86 -2.95
CA LEU A 140 0.76 10.31 -2.75
C LEU A 140 1.27 10.76 -1.38
N VAL A 141 1.06 9.97 -0.33
CA VAL A 141 1.65 10.23 1.00
C VAL A 141 3.18 10.21 0.90
N GLU A 142 3.76 9.22 0.23
CA GLU A 142 5.20 9.16 0.02
C GLU A 142 5.72 10.37 -0.75
N TYR A 143 5.03 10.77 -1.82
CA TYR A 143 5.36 11.96 -2.59
C TYR A 143 5.42 13.21 -1.69
N VAL A 144 4.38 13.44 -0.88
CA VAL A 144 4.34 14.61 0.02
C VAL A 144 5.48 14.59 1.03
N ILE A 145 5.83 13.41 1.57
CA ILE A 145 6.93 13.26 2.54
C ILE A 145 8.29 13.49 1.88
N THR A 146 8.52 12.95 0.67
CA THR A 146 9.87 12.89 0.08
C THR A 146 10.23 14.11 -0.74
N HIS A 147 9.25 14.80 -1.32
CA HIS A 147 9.48 15.96 -2.21
C HIS A 147 9.08 17.30 -1.61
N GLY A 148 8.61 17.29 -0.36
CA GLY A 148 8.34 18.51 0.37
C GLY A 148 9.61 19.21 0.90
N GLY A 149 10.75 18.51 1.02
CA GLY A 149 11.89 19.01 1.78
C GLY A 149 11.43 19.42 3.18
N ASP A 150 11.89 20.58 3.69
CA ASP A 150 11.29 21.17 4.91
C ASP A 150 9.80 21.50 4.73
N SER A 151 9.31 21.58 3.49
CA SER A 151 7.93 21.95 3.18
C SER A 151 6.90 20.85 3.41
N TYR A 152 7.28 19.56 3.60
CA TYR A 152 6.29 18.53 3.96
C TYR A 152 5.65 18.83 5.32
N LEU A 153 6.36 19.50 6.21
CA LEU A 153 5.83 19.96 7.50
C LEU A 153 4.81 21.11 7.35
N GLU A 154 4.83 21.83 6.24
CA GLU A 154 3.79 22.80 5.86
C GLU A 154 2.55 22.11 5.29
N LYS A 155 2.70 20.86 4.78
CA LYS A 155 1.64 20.02 4.21
C LYS A 155 1.10 18.97 5.20
N THR A 156 1.29 19.15 6.52
CA THR A 156 0.84 18.16 7.54
C THR A 156 -0.65 17.90 7.50
N ASP A 157 -1.46 18.93 7.26
CA ASP A 157 -2.91 18.78 7.10
C ASP A 157 -3.27 17.89 5.91
N LEU A 158 -2.55 18.03 4.79
CA LEU A 158 -2.71 17.18 3.62
C LEU A 158 -2.35 15.71 3.93
N LEU A 159 -1.26 15.47 4.64
CA LEU A 159 -0.86 14.12 5.07
C LEU A 159 -1.92 13.47 5.95
N VAL A 160 -2.43 14.20 6.94
CA VAL A 160 -3.48 13.71 7.84
C VAL A 160 -4.77 13.40 7.07
N ARG A 161 -5.18 14.28 6.13
CA ARG A 161 -6.36 14.04 5.30
C ARG A 161 -6.18 12.81 4.41
N LEU A 162 -5.07 12.67 3.69
CA LEU A 162 -4.79 11.50 2.86
C LEU A 162 -4.84 10.20 3.69
N GLN A 163 -4.23 10.18 4.87
CA GLN A 163 -4.27 9.03 5.77
C GLN A 163 -5.70 8.73 6.25
N SER A 164 -6.47 9.76 6.61
CA SER A 164 -7.86 9.61 7.05
C SER A 164 -8.74 8.99 5.94
N LYS A 165 -8.58 9.43 4.68
CA LYS A 165 -9.32 8.86 3.53
C LYS A 165 -8.87 7.43 3.23
N HIS A 166 -7.59 7.14 3.30
CA HIS A 166 -7.07 5.78 3.21
C HIS A 166 -7.67 4.86 4.28
N ALA A 167 -7.75 5.32 5.55
CA ALA A 167 -8.37 4.57 6.64
C ALA A 167 -9.88 4.38 6.43
N ALA A 168 -10.59 5.42 5.97
CA ALA A 168 -12.02 5.36 5.66
C ALA A 168 -12.31 4.30 4.58
N LEU A 169 -11.53 4.26 3.50
CA LEU A 169 -11.69 3.24 2.46
C LEU A 169 -11.43 1.83 3.01
N LYS A 170 -10.40 1.64 3.84
CA LYS A 170 -10.17 0.34 4.52
C LYS A 170 -11.33 -0.07 5.40
N ALA A 171 -11.95 0.86 6.12
CA ALA A 171 -13.12 0.59 6.95
C ALA A 171 -14.32 0.15 6.10
N VAL A 172 -14.60 0.83 4.98
CA VAL A 172 -15.67 0.44 4.03
C VAL A 172 -15.45 -0.97 3.49
N MET A 173 -14.22 -1.32 3.12
CA MET A 173 -13.86 -2.68 2.67
C MET A 173 -14.10 -3.73 3.75
N ALA A 174 -13.73 -3.45 5.01
CA ALA A 174 -13.88 -4.36 6.14
C ALA A 174 -15.36 -4.57 6.50
N ASP A 175 -16.14 -3.51 6.58
CA ASP A 175 -17.57 -3.54 6.90
C ASP A 175 -18.35 -4.26 5.81
N GLY A 176 -18.02 -4.03 4.55
CA GLY A 176 -18.65 -4.69 3.42
C GLY A 176 -18.37 -6.19 3.39
N ALA A 177 -17.18 -6.63 3.78
CA ALA A 177 -16.81 -8.04 3.86
C ALA A 177 -17.52 -8.78 5.01
N SER A 178 -17.90 -8.08 6.08
CA SER A 178 -18.58 -8.66 7.25
C SER A 178 -20.10 -8.88 7.05
N LYS A 179 -20.71 -8.17 6.12
CA LYS A 179 -22.15 -8.29 5.81
C LYS A 179 -22.39 -9.56 4.99
N LYS A 180 -22.81 -10.66 5.66
CA LYS A 180 -23.35 -11.83 4.95
C LYS A 180 -24.52 -11.38 4.08
N PRO A 181 -24.62 -11.83 2.82
CA PRO A 181 -25.78 -11.52 1.99
C PRO A 181 -27.04 -11.98 2.72
N LYS A 182 -27.94 -11.05 3.03
CA LYS A 182 -29.27 -11.42 3.52
C LYS A 182 -29.92 -12.26 2.43
N ALA A 183 -30.05 -13.55 2.68
CA ALA A 183 -30.80 -14.44 1.80
C ALA A 183 -32.18 -13.82 1.59
N VAL A 184 -32.47 -13.42 0.37
CA VAL A 184 -33.80 -13.00 -0.05
C VAL A 184 -34.67 -14.23 0.13
N LYS A 185 -35.43 -14.27 1.24
CA LYS A 185 -36.50 -15.25 1.42
C LYS A 185 -37.54 -14.98 0.31
N LYS A 186 -37.38 -15.69 -0.82
CA LYS A 186 -38.49 -15.84 -1.77
C LYS A 186 -39.63 -16.47 -1.00
N GLY A 187 -40.66 -15.68 -0.75
CA GLY A 187 -41.92 -16.17 -0.18
C GLY A 187 -42.45 -17.34 -1.01
N ARG A 188 -42.33 -18.52 -0.50
CA ARG A 188 -43.00 -19.69 -1.03
C ARG A 188 -44.38 -19.71 -0.37
N LYS A 189 -45.40 -19.38 -1.15
CA LYS A 189 -46.81 -19.59 -0.82
C LYS A 189 -46.98 -21.07 -0.43
N GLU A 190 -47.53 -21.27 0.76
CA GLU A 190 -48.03 -22.58 1.21
C GLU A 190 -49.25 -22.94 0.38
N GLU A 191 -49.24 -24.06 -0.29
CA GLU A 191 -50.42 -24.83 -0.63
C GLU A 191 -50.37 -26.14 0.15
N GLU A 192 -51.36 -26.31 0.99
CA GLU A 192 -51.67 -27.55 1.75
C GLU A 192 -51.96 -28.71 0.81
N GLY A 193 -51.47 -29.86 1.17
CA GLY A 193 -51.87 -31.12 0.52
C GLY A 193 -51.17 -32.31 1.15
N GLY A 194 -51.84 -32.92 2.14
CA GLY A 194 -51.31 -34.04 2.90
C GLY A 194 -51.17 -35.35 2.09
N LYS A 195 -50.35 -36.26 2.59
CA LYS A 195 -50.65 -37.68 2.88
C LYS A 195 -49.43 -38.44 3.40
N LYS A 196 -49.76 -39.25 4.40
CA LYS A 196 -49.08 -40.33 5.07
C LYS A 196 -48.35 -41.32 4.19
N GLY A 197 -47.38 -41.99 4.85
CA GLY A 197 -46.92 -43.40 4.57
C GLY A 197 -45.42 -43.46 4.44
N GLU A 198 -44.82 -44.03 5.32
CA GLU A 198 -44.40 -45.39 5.69
C GLU A 198 -42.88 -45.58 5.64
N GLU A 199 -42.40 -46.20 6.68
CA GLU A 199 -41.03 -46.60 6.99
C GLU A 199 -40.43 -47.60 5.97
N ALA A 200 -39.14 -47.52 5.71
CA ALA A 200 -38.30 -48.70 5.48
C ALA A 200 -36.82 -48.42 5.74
N GLU A 201 -36.27 -49.18 6.64
CA GLU A 201 -34.85 -49.37 6.90
C GLU A 201 -34.10 -49.97 5.71
N GLY A 202 -32.81 -49.71 5.63
CA GLY A 202 -31.93 -50.65 4.94
C GLY A 202 -30.68 -50.10 4.29
N GLY A 203 -29.54 -50.45 4.85
CA GLY A 203 -28.39 -50.80 4.03
C GLY A 203 -27.21 -49.81 3.95
N LYS A 204 -26.24 -50.07 4.79
CA LYS A 204 -24.84 -49.68 4.62
C LYS A 204 -24.27 -50.30 3.35
N GLU A 205 -23.58 -49.51 2.55
CA GLU A 205 -22.40 -50.00 1.84
C GLU A 205 -21.38 -48.88 1.63
N LYS A 206 -20.17 -49.11 2.13
CA LYS A 206 -18.98 -48.33 1.91
C LYS A 206 -18.41 -48.72 0.55
N GLU A 207 -18.44 -47.83 -0.40
CA GLU A 207 -17.52 -47.89 -1.55
C GLU A 207 -16.41 -46.86 -1.44
N THR A 208 -15.22 -47.37 -1.16
CA THR A 208 -13.95 -46.67 -1.26
C THR A 208 -13.53 -46.62 -2.72
N GLY A 209 -14.02 -45.63 -3.45
CA GLY A 209 -13.57 -45.32 -4.81
C GLY A 209 -12.46 -44.30 -4.79
N GLY A 210 -11.20 -44.74 -4.83
CA GLY A 210 -10.03 -43.90 -5.02
C GLY A 210 -10.07 -43.17 -6.37
N LYS A 211 -10.48 -41.90 -6.38
CA LYS A 211 -10.27 -41.01 -7.51
C LYS A 211 -8.80 -40.59 -7.51
N ARG A 212 -8.00 -41.26 -8.35
CA ARG A 212 -6.69 -40.75 -8.79
C ARG A 212 -6.92 -39.33 -9.36
N GLY A 213 -6.45 -38.31 -8.63
CA GLY A 213 -6.48 -36.94 -9.05
C GLY A 213 -5.73 -36.81 -10.38
N ARG A 214 -6.37 -36.27 -11.40
CA ARG A 214 -5.72 -35.73 -12.57
C ARG A 214 -4.73 -34.63 -12.07
N PRO A 215 -3.50 -34.59 -12.63
CA PRO A 215 -2.60 -33.46 -12.34
C PRO A 215 -3.32 -32.18 -12.73
N GLY A 216 -3.41 -31.27 -11.76
CA GLY A 216 -4.24 -30.09 -11.78
C GLY A 216 -4.04 -29.25 -13.03
N ALA A 217 -5.15 -28.91 -13.65
CA ALA A 217 -5.24 -27.69 -14.41
C ALA A 217 -4.70 -26.57 -13.49
N ASP A 218 -3.71 -25.83 -13.95
CA ASP A 218 -3.19 -24.65 -13.25
C ASP A 218 -4.40 -23.81 -12.82
N SER A 219 -4.69 -23.80 -11.53
CA SER A 219 -5.67 -22.87 -10.99
C SER A 219 -5.13 -21.48 -11.35
N PRO A 220 -5.98 -20.60 -11.96
CA PRO A 220 -5.53 -19.29 -12.37
C PRO A 220 -4.81 -18.64 -11.19
N ARG A 221 -3.60 -18.14 -11.45
CA ARG A 221 -2.77 -17.50 -10.42
C ARG A 221 -3.53 -16.29 -9.96
N LYS A 222 -4.17 -16.38 -8.78
CA LYS A 222 -4.83 -15.23 -8.16
C LYS A 222 -3.82 -14.11 -8.11
N PHE A 223 -4.17 -12.97 -8.71
CA PHE A 223 -3.36 -11.78 -8.58
C PHE A 223 -3.21 -11.46 -7.09
N VAL A 224 -1.99 -11.52 -6.60
CA VAL A 224 -1.65 -11.07 -5.26
C VAL A 224 -1.22 -9.62 -5.41
N HIS A 225 -1.96 -8.71 -4.79
CA HIS A 225 -1.57 -7.31 -4.75
C HIS A 225 -0.13 -7.21 -4.21
N PRO A 226 0.76 -6.46 -4.86
CA PRO A 226 2.19 -6.43 -4.51
C PRO A 226 2.51 -5.82 -3.14
N GLY A 227 1.49 -5.50 -2.35
CA GLY A 227 1.61 -4.94 -1.01
C GLY A 227 1.64 -3.42 -0.98
N GLN A 228 2.12 -2.87 0.13
CA GLN A 228 2.16 -1.43 0.36
C GLN A 228 3.16 -0.74 -0.56
N ALA A 229 2.73 0.34 -1.21
CA ALA A 229 3.57 1.10 -2.15
C ALA A 229 4.57 2.02 -1.44
N ILE A 230 4.24 2.53 -0.23
CA ILE A 230 5.11 3.45 0.51
C ILE A 230 6.46 2.80 0.86
N SER A 231 7.56 3.51 0.66
CA SER A 231 8.91 3.00 0.92
C SER A 231 9.31 3.09 2.41
N LEU A 232 10.25 2.23 2.83
CA LEU A 232 10.84 2.32 4.16
C LEU A 232 11.54 3.67 4.38
N LYS A 233 12.14 4.25 3.33
CA LYS A 233 12.79 5.57 3.39
C LYS A 233 11.78 6.66 3.78
N ALA A 234 10.62 6.74 3.12
CA ALA A 234 9.60 7.74 3.41
C ALA A 234 9.04 7.57 4.85
N VAL A 235 8.74 6.34 5.23
CA VAL A 235 8.28 6.05 6.60
C VAL A 235 9.31 6.48 7.64
N ASN A 236 10.61 6.25 7.35
CA ASN A 236 11.68 6.65 8.27
C ASN A 236 11.79 8.18 8.40
N ILE A 237 11.68 8.93 7.32
CA ILE A 237 11.73 10.41 7.35
C ILE A 237 10.69 10.95 8.34
N ILE A 238 9.45 10.47 8.24
CA ILE A 238 8.37 10.97 9.10
C ILE A 238 8.48 10.46 10.53
N VAL A 239 8.89 9.20 10.75
CA VAL A 239 9.10 8.64 12.10
C VAL A 239 10.25 9.36 12.79
N ASP A 240 11.35 9.61 12.10
CA ASP A 240 12.47 10.36 12.66
C ASP A 240 12.04 11.78 13.05
N ALA A 241 11.34 12.50 12.19
CA ALA A 241 10.83 13.83 12.50
C ALA A 241 9.86 13.83 13.70
N LEU A 242 8.96 12.85 13.78
CA LEU A 242 8.03 12.71 14.92
C LEU A 242 8.76 12.47 16.24
N LEU A 243 9.84 11.71 16.22
CA LEU A 243 10.57 11.31 17.41
C LEU A 243 11.67 12.32 17.80
N THR A 244 12.42 12.85 16.84
CA THR A 244 13.68 13.58 17.10
C THR A 244 13.59 15.07 16.89
N ASP A 245 12.78 15.57 15.93
CA ASP A 245 12.77 16.97 15.60
C ASP A 245 12.19 17.84 16.73
N ARG A 246 13.02 18.70 17.27
CA ARG A 246 12.71 19.66 18.32
C ARG A 246 12.84 21.11 17.84
N SER A 247 13.01 21.32 16.54
CA SER A 247 13.13 22.64 15.96
C SER A 247 11.90 23.50 16.29
N PRO A 248 12.06 24.70 16.87
CA PRO A 248 10.94 25.61 17.15
C PRO A 248 10.12 25.94 15.90
N ARG A 249 10.75 25.99 14.73
CA ARG A 249 10.11 26.25 13.43
C ARG A 249 9.07 25.18 13.08
N HIS A 250 9.33 23.94 13.44
CA HIS A 250 8.51 22.80 13.06
C HIS A 250 7.53 22.36 14.16
N GLN A 251 7.62 22.96 15.37
CA GLN A 251 6.84 22.49 16.52
C GLN A 251 5.33 22.48 16.31
N ALA A 252 4.77 23.48 15.65
CA ALA A 252 3.32 23.54 15.41
C ALA A 252 2.86 22.39 14.52
N ALA A 253 3.55 22.15 13.39
CA ALA A 253 3.26 21.09 12.44
C ALA A 253 3.46 19.69 13.07
N LEU A 254 4.58 19.50 13.76
CA LEU A 254 4.88 18.22 14.41
C LEU A 254 3.95 17.95 15.60
N SER A 255 3.51 18.97 16.34
CA SER A 255 2.50 18.82 17.40
C SER A 255 1.17 18.36 16.81
N GLN A 256 0.75 18.89 15.66
CA GLN A 256 -0.45 18.43 14.97
C GLN A 256 -0.37 16.95 14.59
N LEU A 257 0.76 16.50 14.04
CA LEU A 257 0.97 15.09 13.68
C LEU A 257 1.06 14.19 14.92
N ARG A 258 1.81 14.60 15.95
CA ARG A 258 1.98 13.83 17.20
C ARG A 258 0.65 13.67 17.95
N ASN A 259 -0.19 14.70 17.97
CA ASN A 259 -1.49 14.67 18.61
C ASN A 259 -2.55 13.91 17.78
N ASN A 260 -2.26 13.58 16.50
CA ASN A 260 -3.11 12.74 15.69
C ASN A 260 -2.75 11.27 15.90
N GLU A 261 -3.40 10.63 16.89
CA GLU A 261 -3.18 9.22 17.25
C GLU A 261 -3.38 8.27 16.05
N ALA A 262 -4.40 8.52 15.23
CA ALA A 262 -4.68 7.67 14.06
C ALA A 262 -3.55 7.72 13.04
N PHE A 263 -2.99 8.92 12.76
CA PHE A 263 -1.85 9.10 11.87
C PHE A 263 -0.59 8.45 12.43
N THR A 264 -0.28 8.74 13.71
CA THR A 264 0.94 8.24 14.36
C THR A 264 0.93 6.72 14.48
N SER A 265 -0.17 6.12 14.90
CA SER A 265 -0.34 4.66 14.96
C SER A 265 -0.24 4.02 13.58
N TRP A 266 -0.82 4.64 12.55
CA TRP A 266 -0.73 4.14 11.18
C TRP A 266 0.71 4.14 10.66
N ILE A 267 1.47 5.23 10.83
CA ILE A 267 2.84 5.32 10.33
C ILE A 267 3.79 4.35 11.07
N LEU A 268 3.58 4.17 12.37
CA LEU A 268 4.33 3.18 13.17
C LEU A 268 4.00 1.74 12.75
N ALA A 269 2.75 1.44 12.45
CA ALA A 269 2.35 0.14 11.92
C ALA A 269 2.99 -0.12 10.54
N LEU A 270 3.03 0.89 9.66
CA LEU A 270 3.76 0.81 8.38
C LEU A 270 5.25 0.52 8.60
N MET A 271 5.89 1.20 9.56
CA MET A 271 7.28 0.95 9.91
C MET A 271 7.49 -0.51 10.34
N ALA A 272 6.65 -1.02 11.24
CA ALA A 272 6.73 -2.40 11.70
C ALA A 272 6.60 -3.40 10.55
N ASP A 273 5.66 -3.18 9.62
CA ASP A 273 5.45 -4.05 8.47
C ASP A 273 6.62 -4.00 7.48
N LYS A 274 7.19 -2.81 7.24
CA LYS A 274 8.40 -2.68 6.40
C LYS A 274 9.61 -3.36 7.02
N LEU A 275 9.81 -3.26 8.31
CA LEU A 275 10.88 -3.96 9.02
C LEU A 275 10.71 -5.47 8.95
N LYS A 276 9.48 -6.00 9.08
CA LYS A 276 9.19 -7.43 8.86
C LYS A 276 9.46 -7.88 7.42
N GLN A 277 9.26 -7.01 6.43
CA GLN A 277 9.66 -7.31 5.04
C GLN A 277 11.18 -7.43 4.90
N VAL A 278 11.93 -6.51 5.53
CA VAL A 278 13.41 -6.58 5.59
C VAL A 278 13.85 -7.88 6.26
N GLU A 279 13.26 -8.26 7.38
CA GLU A 279 13.53 -9.52 8.09
C GLU A 279 13.32 -10.75 7.19
N ARG A 280 12.19 -10.81 6.49
CA ARG A 280 11.90 -11.90 5.55
C ARG A 280 12.91 -11.96 4.41
N ASN A 281 13.27 -10.82 3.83
CA ASN A 281 14.24 -10.76 2.74
C ASN A 281 15.63 -11.22 3.21
N LEU A 282 16.07 -10.78 4.40
CA LEU A 282 17.31 -11.24 5.01
C LEU A 282 17.34 -12.74 5.23
N SER A 283 16.21 -13.31 5.69
CA SER A 283 16.08 -14.75 5.93
C SER A 283 16.13 -15.57 4.64
N LEU A 284 15.66 -15.03 3.51
CA LEU A 284 15.59 -15.73 2.23
C LEU A 284 16.87 -15.64 1.41
N THR A 285 17.55 -14.48 1.43
CA THR A 285 18.72 -14.22 0.55
C THR A 285 20.05 -14.57 1.20
N GLY A 286 20.04 -14.86 2.50
CA GLY A 286 21.29 -14.89 3.28
C GLY A 286 21.90 -13.50 3.35
N ASN A 287 22.97 -13.36 4.16
CA ASN A 287 23.62 -12.05 4.34
C ASN A 287 24.61 -11.67 3.24
N GLU A 288 24.67 -12.43 2.14
CA GLU A 288 25.55 -12.16 1.02
C GLU A 288 25.10 -10.92 0.25
N GLY A 289 25.66 -9.78 0.57
CA GLY A 289 25.50 -8.52 -0.20
C GLY A 289 24.73 -7.38 0.50
N GLN A 290 24.28 -7.54 1.74
CA GLN A 290 23.71 -6.40 2.47
C GLN A 290 24.85 -5.59 3.13
N SER A 291 24.94 -4.35 2.68
CA SER A 291 25.99 -3.42 3.04
C SER A 291 25.93 -2.98 4.51
N ASP A 292 27.09 -2.58 5.05
CA ASP A 292 27.23 -1.85 6.33
C ASP A 292 26.19 -0.71 6.48
N GLY A 293 25.68 -0.17 5.36
CA GLY A 293 24.65 0.86 5.31
C GLY A 293 23.32 0.45 5.92
N THR A 294 22.83 -0.77 5.66
CA THR A 294 21.57 -1.26 6.23
C THR A 294 21.68 -1.44 7.74
N PHE A 295 22.79 -1.99 8.22
CA PHE A 295 23.03 -2.14 9.66
C PHE A 295 23.08 -0.78 10.37
N ARG A 296 23.85 0.16 9.82
CA ARG A 296 23.97 1.51 10.38
C ARG A 296 22.61 2.20 10.44
N TYR A 297 21.84 2.11 9.37
CA TYR A 297 20.49 2.67 9.29
C TYR A 297 19.56 2.08 10.37
N LEU A 298 19.52 0.74 10.51
CA LEU A 298 18.67 0.09 11.52
C LEU A 298 19.15 0.39 12.95
N ALA A 299 20.45 0.55 13.16
CA ALA A 299 21.01 0.93 14.45
C ALA A 299 20.65 2.36 14.85
N GLU A 300 20.72 3.32 13.91
CA GLU A 300 20.29 4.71 14.17
C GLU A 300 18.77 4.79 14.42
N LEU A 301 17.97 4.06 13.64
CA LEU A 301 16.52 3.98 13.88
C LEU A 301 16.20 3.40 15.28
N ALA A 302 16.86 2.32 15.68
CA ALA A 302 16.70 1.73 17.01
C ALA A 302 17.08 2.72 18.11
N LYS A 303 18.23 3.40 17.94
CA LYS A 303 18.67 4.43 18.87
C LYS A 303 17.66 5.56 19.00
N SER A 304 17.16 6.08 17.89
CA SER A 304 16.12 7.12 17.85
C SER A 304 14.85 6.67 18.59
N LEU A 305 14.33 5.48 18.28
CA LEU A 305 13.15 4.93 18.94
C LEU A 305 13.34 4.81 20.45
N PHE A 306 14.44 4.19 20.91
CA PHE A 306 14.67 3.98 22.34
C PHE A 306 14.96 5.27 23.12
N GLN A 307 15.57 6.27 22.49
CA GLN A 307 15.82 7.56 23.14
C GLN A 307 14.56 8.40 23.30
N HIS A 308 13.58 8.26 22.42
CA HIS A 308 12.43 9.16 22.33
C HIS A 308 11.08 8.54 22.70
N THR A 309 11.00 7.20 22.87
CA THR A 309 9.78 6.52 23.31
C THR A 309 9.23 7.03 24.66
N VAL A 310 10.11 7.52 25.53
CA VAL A 310 9.74 8.07 26.85
C VAL A 310 8.85 9.32 26.73
N TYR A 311 8.85 9.99 25.58
CA TYR A 311 8.10 11.23 25.34
C TYR A 311 6.78 11.01 24.58
N LEU A 312 6.44 9.76 24.29
CA LEU A 312 5.20 9.41 23.59
C LEU A 312 4.08 9.13 24.58
N ASP A 313 2.87 9.53 24.25
CA ASP A 313 1.68 9.17 25.02
C ASP A 313 1.50 7.65 25.06
N GLU A 314 0.83 7.15 26.10
CA GLU A 314 0.67 5.72 26.36
C GLU A 314 0.05 4.96 25.16
N THR A 315 -0.88 5.58 24.46
CA THR A 315 -1.52 5.05 23.26
C THR A 315 -0.53 4.85 22.10
N VAL A 316 0.36 5.81 21.89
CA VAL A 316 1.41 5.75 20.88
C VAL A 316 2.51 4.78 21.30
N ALA A 317 2.81 4.69 22.59
CA ALA A 317 3.79 3.74 23.13
C ALA A 317 3.44 2.28 22.75
N SER A 318 2.15 1.91 22.79
CA SER A 318 1.70 0.58 22.37
C SER A 318 1.98 0.28 20.89
N ALA A 319 1.92 1.29 20.02
CA ALA A 319 2.22 1.14 18.59
C ALA A 319 3.74 1.09 18.30
N VAL A 320 4.56 1.63 19.19
CA VAL A 320 6.04 1.57 19.08
C VAL A 320 6.57 0.17 19.41
N LEU A 321 5.91 -0.56 20.30
CA LEU A 321 6.39 -1.87 20.76
C LEU A 321 6.64 -2.88 19.63
N PRO A 322 5.73 -3.10 18.66
CA PRO A 322 5.98 -3.99 17.52
C PRO A 322 7.16 -3.55 16.64
N VAL A 323 7.40 -2.25 16.53
CA VAL A 323 8.56 -1.69 15.80
C VAL A 323 9.85 -2.04 16.54
N ALA A 324 9.89 -1.80 17.86
CA ALA A 324 11.04 -2.09 18.70
C ALA A 324 11.39 -3.58 18.72
N GLU A 325 10.39 -4.46 18.86
CA GLU A 325 10.56 -5.92 18.82
C GLU A 325 11.18 -6.38 17.49
N THR A 326 10.63 -5.90 16.35
CA THR A 326 11.14 -6.27 15.03
C THR A 326 12.57 -5.75 14.81
N LEU A 327 12.86 -4.52 15.26
CA LEU A 327 14.22 -3.96 15.21
C LEU A 327 15.22 -4.79 16.02
N LEU A 328 14.86 -5.24 17.21
CA LEU A 328 15.73 -6.09 18.03
C LEU A 328 16.03 -7.43 17.35
N VAL A 329 15.03 -8.03 16.71
CA VAL A 329 15.21 -9.27 15.93
C VAL A 329 16.17 -9.03 14.77
N LEU A 330 15.96 -7.97 13.99
CA LEU A 330 16.83 -7.61 12.86
C LEU A 330 18.27 -7.33 13.29
N LEU A 331 18.46 -6.55 14.34
CA LEU A 331 19.80 -6.27 14.88
C LEU A 331 20.49 -7.54 15.37
N LYS A 332 19.78 -8.44 16.04
CA LYS A 332 20.29 -9.74 16.44
C LYS A 332 20.70 -10.58 15.25
N MET A 333 19.87 -10.68 14.21
CA MET A 333 20.19 -11.42 12.98
C MET A 333 21.45 -10.88 12.31
N LEU A 334 21.55 -9.56 12.16
CA LEU A 334 22.74 -8.92 11.57
C LEU A 334 23.99 -9.15 12.40
N LEU A 335 23.92 -9.00 13.73
CA LEU A 335 25.07 -9.24 14.62
C LEU A 335 25.57 -10.69 14.61
N THR A 336 24.66 -11.65 14.46
CA THR A 336 25.05 -13.09 14.37
C THR A 336 25.66 -13.46 13.02
N SER A 337 25.40 -12.65 11.99
CA SER A 337 25.87 -12.88 10.63
C SER A 337 27.21 -12.25 10.33
N PHE A 338 27.67 -11.30 11.16
CA PHE A 338 29.03 -10.78 11.03
C PHE A 338 30.04 -11.80 11.60
N PRO A 339 31.00 -12.28 10.79
CA PRO A 339 32.07 -13.13 11.32
C PRO A 339 32.79 -12.34 12.41
N ARG A 340 32.91 -12.94 13.59
CA ARG A 340 33.73 -12.38 14.67
C ARG A 340 35.18 -12.26 14.14
N ARG A 341 35.60 -11.03 13.81
CA ARG A 341 37.00 -10.73 13.54
C ARG A 341 37.78 -10.68 14.83
#